data_a90ac44be06fb5e5e4cf3b5253b4fa9a
#
_entry.id   a90ac44be06fb5e5e4cf3b5253b4fa9a
#
_cell.length_a   1.000
_cell.length_b   1.000
_cell.length_c   1.000
_cell.angle_alpha   90.00
_cell.angle_beta   90.00
_cell.angle_gamma   90.00
#
_symmetry.space_group_name_H-M   'P 1'
#
loop_
_entity.id
_entity.type
_entity.pdbx_description
1 polymer ?
#
loop_
_entity_poly.entity_id
_entity_poly.type
_entity_poly.pdbx_seq_one_letter_code
_entity_poly.pdbx_strand_id
1 'polypeptide(L)'
;MKSILQSELFLLAACVLAVAGYVADPQFAGLGQSASLLETAVLIAAILAASLSVARHAERIAQKLGDPYGSMILTLSAVLVEVIVLVIVSAKAGSPTLVRDTIYSAVMLDINGILGVAALIGGFKHGEQAYNDDSARTYSVMILTAVTVSMIIPEFVPQASWRAYSGFTVVTMLLMYGVFVRMQTGPHSYFFSYSYPEKKTRKPAAPGSGPSWRQSAAVMAIGIVAVGALAELMSHALNRGLEGLDVPVGMIALVVAGISAAPEMLTAFRAALANRMQSVVNIALGASLSTVILTVPAMEAMALFTGQRIDMAMTPLQTLMMLVTLIVAAINLNDGQTNAIEGLTHFVLFGAFLMLLSLGL
;
A
#
# COMPACT_ATOMS: atom_id res chain seq x y z
N MET A 1 23.03 -13.50 19.19
CA MET A 1 23.03 -14.01 17.81
C MET A 1 21.90 -15.00 17.53
N LYS A 2 21.71 -16.08 18.31
CA LYS A 2 20.60 -17.06 18.08
C LYS A 2 19.19 -16.45 18.10
N SER A 3 18.90 -15.48 18.96
CA SER A 3 17.58 -14.84 19.04
C SER A 3 17.27 -13.91 17.85
N ILE A 4 18.28 -13.27 17.30
CA ILE A 4 18.14 -12.39 16.10
C ILE A 4 17.93 -13.26 14.85
N LEU A 5 18.67 -14.35 14.69
CA LEU A 5 18.46 -15.29 13.60
C LEU A 5 17.04 -15.89 13.60
N GLN A 6 16.51 -16.23 14.78
CA GLN A 6 15.14 -16.75 14.90
C GLN A 6 14.06 -15.70 14.59
N SER A 7 14.29 -14.42 14.93
CA SER A 7 13.35 -13.35 14.62
C SER A 7 13.34 -12.96 13.14
N GLU A 8 14.44 -13.20 12.41
CA GLU A 8 14.62 -12.81 11.01
C GLU A 8 14.65 -14.04 10.05
N LEU A 9 14.20 -15.20 10.53
CA LEU A 9 14.20 -16.43 9.73
C LEU A 9 13.48 -16.27 8.39
N PHE A 10 12.36 -15.56 8.39
CA PHE A 10 11.59 -15.30 7.17
C PHE A 10 12.31 -14.40 6.18
N LEU A 11 13.02 -13.37 6.66
CA LEU A 11 13.85 -12.53 5.79
C LEU A 11 15.05 -13.31 5.24
N LEU A 12 15.69 -14.11 6.07
CA LEU A 12 16.79 -14.99 5.63
C LEU A 12 16.30 -15.98 4.58
N ALA A 13 15.13 -16.61 4.78
CA ALA A 13 14.53 -17.49 3.79
C ALA A 13 14.23 -16.74 2.47
N ALA A 14 13.70 -15.51 2.55
CA ALA A 14 13.45 -14.66 1.39
C ALA A 14 14.75 -14.32 0.64
N CYS A 15 15.84 -13.98 1.34
CA CYS A 15 17.15 -13.73 0.74
C CYS A 15 17.73 -14.99 0.07
N VAL A 16 17.60 -16.16 0.71
CA VAL A 16 18.02 -17.44 0.14
C VAL A 16 17.21 -17.77 -1.11
N LEU A 17 15.88 -17.56 -1.06
CA LEU A 17 15.00 -17.75 -2.21
C LEU A 17 15.33 -16.78 -3.36
N ALA A 18 15.70 -15.54 -3.07
CA ALA A 18 16.15 -14.60 -4.09
C ALA A 18 17.40 -15.11 -4.80
N VAL A 19 18.44 -15.53 -4.06
CA VAL A 19 19.67 -16.06 -4.63
C VAL A 19 19.41 -17.37 -5.38
N ALA A 20 18.65 -18.29 -4.79
CA ALA A 20 18.30 -19.56 -5.43
C ALA A 20 17.45 -19.34 -6.69
N GLY A 21 16.54 -18.38 -6.66
CA GLY A 21 15.68 -18.00 -7.80
C GLY A 21 16.52 -17.56 -9.00
N TYR A 22 17.48 -16.65 -8.83
CA TYR A 22 18.36 -16.23 -9.93
C TYR A 22 19.16 -17.37 -10.54
N VAL A 23 19.55 -18.36 -9.73
CA VAL A 23 20.28 -19.55 -10.22
C VAL A 23 19.35 -20.52 -10.94
N ALA A 24 18.11 -20.65 -10.45
CA ALA A 24 17.14 -21.63 -10.93
C ALA A 24 16.19 -21.09 -12.01
N ASP A 25 16.07 -19.77 -12.19
CA ASP A 25 15.16 -19.14 -13.17
C ASP A 25 15.29 -19.71 -14.60
N PRO A 26 16.51 -19.96 -15.15
CA PRO A 26 16.63 -20.58 -16.47
C PRO A 26 16.08 -22.01 -16.53
N GLN A 27 16.11 -22.74 -15.43
CA GLN A 27 15.61 -24.12 -15.34
C GLN A 27 14.08 -24.14 -15.24
N PHE A 28 13.49 -23.21 -14.48
CA PHE A 28 12.04 -23.04 -14.37
C PHE A 28 11.39 -22.60 -15.68
N ALA A 29 12.10 -21.82 -16.50
CA ALA A 29 11.62 -21.38 -17.81
C ALA A 29 11.27 -22.54 -18.75
N GLY A 30 11.87 -23.74 -18.54
CA GLY A 30 11.60 -24.95 -19.33
C GLY A 30 10.46 -25.85 -18.80
N LEU A 31 9.92 -25.59 -17.59
CA LEU A 31 8.98 -26.48 -16.92
C LEU A 31 7.49 -26.22 -17.26
N GLY A 32 7.22 -25.18 -18.05
CA GLY A 32 5.89 -24.83 -18.50
C GLY A 32 5.10 -23.90 -17.57
N GLN A 33 3.91 -23.54 -18.01
CA GLN A 33 3.07 -22.47 -17.43
C GLN A 33 2.69 -22.71 -15.96
N SER A 34 2.27 -23.93 -15.61
CA SER A 34 1.85 -24.25 -14.23
C SER A 34 3.03 -24.13 -13.22
N ALA A 35 4.23 -24.48 -13.65
CA ALA A 35 5.42 -24.31 -12.81
C ALA A 35 5.76 -22.83 -12.60
N SER A 36 5.63 -22.00 -13.64
CA SER A 36 5.83 -20.55 -13.54
C SER A 36 4.79 -19.88 -12.65
N LEU A 37 3.54 -20.30 -12.65
CA LEU A 37 2.50 -19.82 -11.74
C LEU A 37 2.81 -20.22 -10.29
N LEU A 38 3.26 -21.46 -10.06
CA LEU A 38 3.68 -21.91 -8.72
C LEU A 38 4.90 -21.12 -8.23
N GLU A 39 5.89 -20.91 -9.08
CA GLU A 39 7.05 -20.06 -8.79
C GLU A 39 6.62 -18.65 -8.42
N THR A 40 5.72 -18.04 -9.19
CA THR A 40 5.13 -16.74 -8.88
C THR A 40 4.51 -16.70 -7.49
N ALA A 41 3.70 -17.70 -7.13
CA ALA A 41 3.07 -17.78 -5.82
C ALA A 41 4.11 -17.88 -4.67
N VAL A 42 5.17 -18.67 -4.85
CA VAL A 42 6.26 -18.80 -3.87
C VAL A 42 7.02 -17.47 -3.73
N LEU A 43 7.31 -16.80 -4.85
CA LEU A 43 7.99 -15.50 -4.83
C LEU A 43 7.13 -14.40 -4.19
N ILE A 44 5.82 -14.37 -4.43
CA ILE A 44 4.88 -13.49 -3.73
C ILE A 44 4.95 -13.74 -2.21
N ALA A 45 4.89 -15.00 -1.77
CA ALA A 45 5.00 -15.32 -0.35
C ALA A 45 6.34 -14.88 0.26
N ALA A 46 7.44 -14.98 -0.49
CA ALA A 46 8.75 -14.50 -0.07
C ALA A 46 8.83 -12.96 0.00
N ILE A 47 8.23 -12.25 -0.95
CA ILE A 47 8.12 -10.79 -0.93
C ILE A 47 7.31 -10.34 0.30
N LEU A 48 6.17 -10.98 0.57
CA LEU A 48 5.35 -10.69 1.74
C LEU A 48 6.14 -10.91 3.05
N ALA A 49 6.91 -11.99 3.14
CA ALA A 49 7.74 -12.29 4.29
C ALA A 49 8.84 -11.23 4.50
N ALA A 50 9.50 -10.79 3.43
CA ALA A 50 10.50 -9.72 3.46
C ALA A 50 9.87 -8.37 3.83
N SER A 51 8.74 -8.00 3.22
CA SER A 51 8.00 -6.75 3.50
C SER A 51 7.53 -6.68 4.96
N LEU A 52 7.04 -7.77 5.52
CA LEU A 52 6.69 -7.88 6.96
C LEU A 52 7.92 -7.66 7.86
N SER A 53 9.11 -8.09 7.44
CA SER A 53 10.35 -7.83 8.19
C SER A 53 10.75 -6.36 8.09
N VAL A 54 10.68 -5.75 6.89
CA VAL A 54 10.90 -4.32 6.68
C VAL A 54 9.98 -3.49 7.58
N ALA A 55 8.66 -3.77 7.56
CA ALA A 55 7.66 -3.08 8.36
C ALA A 55 7.96 -3.18 9.88
N ARG A 56 8.32 -4.38 10.38
CA ARG A 56 8.70 -4.57 11.79
C ARG A 56 9.92 -3.75 12.20
N HIS A 57 10.92 -3.65 11.33
CA HIS A 57 12.13 -2.87 11.61
C HIS A 57 11.89 -1.38 11.49
N ALA A 58 11.06 -0.94 10.53
CA ALA A 58 10.58 0.43 10.44
C ALA A 58 9.81 0.84 11.71
N GLU A 59 8.91 -0.02 12.21
CA GLU A 59 8.19 0.20 13.47
C GLU A 59 9.13 0.32 14.68
N ARG A 60 10.16 -0.53 14.76
CA ARG A 60 11.18 -0.44 15.84
C ARG A 60 11.97 0.86 15.79
N ILE A 61 12.31 1.35 14.61
CA ILE A 61 12.97 2.63 14.42
C ILE A 61 12.01 3.76 14.82
N ALA A 62 10.77 3.68 14.36
CA ALA A 62 9.70 4.61 14.67
C ALA A 62 9.48 4.76 16.18
N GLN A 63 9.41 3.65 16.92
CA GLN A 63 9.24 3.64 18.37
C GLN A 63 10.44 4.30 19.12
N LYS A 64 11.65 4.24 18.55
CA LYS A 64 12.85 4.86 19.16
C LYS A 64 12.95 6.34 18.90
N LEU A 65 12.52 6.78 17.70
CA LEU A 65 12.57 8.19 17.33
C LEU A 65 11.38 8.97 17.90
N GLY A 66 10.27 8.26 18.19
CA GLY A 66 9.03 8.90 18.61
C GLY A 66 8.36 9.69 17.49
N ASP A 67 7.13 10.16 17.75
CA ASP A 67 6.44 11.02 16.82
C ASP A 67 7.09 12.42 16.82
N PRO A 68 7.22 13.04 15.66
CA PRO A 68 6.61 12.72 14.35
C PRO A 68 7.48 11.86 13.43
N TYR A 69 8.76 11.72 13.72
CA TYR A 69 9.73 11.06 12.84
C TYR A 69 9.44 9.56 12.69
N GLY A 70 8.83 8.97 13.71
CA GLY A 70 8.47 7.56 13.71
C GLY A 70 7.43 7.22 12.65
N SER A 71 6.34 7.97 12.61
CA SER A 71 5.29 7.77 11.60
C SER A 71 5.80 8.03 10.18
N MET A 72 6.66 9.04 9.99
CA MET A 72 7.29 9.31 8.68
C MET A 72 8.12 8.13 8.17
N ILE A 73 8.95 7.52 9.03
CA ILE A 73 9.78 6.37 8.62
C ILE A 73 8.91 5.17 8.25
N LEU A 74 7.84 4.95 9.01
CA LEU A 74 6.93 3.85 8.72
C LEU A 74 6.28 4.02 7.34
N THR A 75 5.71 5.18 7.08
CA THR A 75 5.07 5.52 5.80
C THR A 75 6.08 5.47 4.64
N LEU A 76 7.24 6.13 4.78
CA LEU A 76 8.24 6.16 3.72
C LEU A 76 8.81 4.77 3.40
N SER A 77 8.96 3.89 4.40
CA SER A 77 9.44 2.52 4.16
C SER A 77 8.40 1.66 3.43
N ALA A 78 7.11 1.81 3.72
CA ALA A 78 6.04 1.14 3.01
C ALA A 78 5.96 1.62 1.56
N VAL A 79 5.93 2.94 1.34
CA VAL A 79 5.93 3.53 -0.01
C VAL A 79 7.18 3.15 -0.80
N LEU A 80 8.35 3.08 -0.17
CA LEU A 80 9.57 2.68 -0.87
C LEU A 80 9.48 1.24 -1.38
N VAL A 81 8.94 0.32 -0.59
CA VAL A 81 8.67 -1.06 -1.02
C VAL A 81 7.68 -1.07 -2.20
N GLU A 82 6.58 -0.33 -2.09
CA GLU A 82 5.56 -0.20 -3.13
C GLU A 82 6.16 0.32 -4.46
N VAL A 83 6.87 1.44 -4.40
CA VAL A 83 7.51 2.05 -5.58
C VAL A 83 8.51 1.10 -6.23
N ILE A 84 9.34 0.41 -5.45
CA ILE A 84 10.32 -0.54 -5.99
C ILE A 84 9.62 -1.69 -6.72
N VAL A 85 8.62 -2.31 -6.11
CA VAL A 85 7.85 -3.39 -6.76
C VAL A 85 7.18 -2.86 -8.03
N LEU A 86 6.53 -1.71 -7.95
CA LEU A 86 5.81 -1.11 -9.08
C LEU A 86 6.74 -0.75 -10.24
N VAL A 87 7.90 -0.13 -9.96
CA VAL A 87 8.92 0.19 -10.99
C VAL A 87 9.40 -1.06 -11.69
N ILE A 88 9.73 -2.10 -10.94
CA ILE A 88 10.27 -3.36 -11.50
C ILE A 88 9.20 -4.05 -12.36
N VAL A 89 7.99 -4.20 -11.84
CA VAL A 89 6.91 -4.89 -12.56
C VAL A 89 6.48 -4.08 -13.78
N SER A 90 6.34 -2.75 -13.67
CA SER A 90 5.94 -1.91 -14.81
C SER A 90 6.97 -1.89 -15.93
N ALA A 91 8.27 -1.91 -15.60
CA ALA A 91 9.35 -1.95 -16.58
C ALA A 91 9.34 -3.25 -17.44
N LYS A 92 8.80 -4.34 -16.91
CA LYS A 92 8.73 -5.65 -17.57
C LYS A 92 7.38 -5.94 -18.24
N ALA A 93 6.31 -5.37 -17.73
CA ALA A 93 4.95 -5.65 -18.20
C ALA A 93 4.61 -5.02 -19.56
N GLY A 94 5.36 -3.99 -20.00
CA GLY A 94 5.14 -3.31 -21.27
C GLY A 94 3.78 -2.58 -21.39
N SER A 95 3.01 -2.49 -20.31
CA SER A 95 1.71 -1.81 -20.27
C SER A 95 1.88 -0.37 -19.75
N PRO A 96 1.48 0.65 -20.51
CA PRO A 96 1.57 2.03 -20.08
C PRO A 96 0.58 2.39 -18.95
N THR A 97 -0.43 1.55 -18.73
CA THR A 97 -1.51 1.78 -17.75
C THR A 97 -1.30 1.04 -16.43
N LEU A 98 -0.35 0.10 -16.35
CA LEU A 98 -0.16 -0.74 -15.16
C LEU A 98 0.06 0.08 -13.89
N VAL A 99 0.81 1.18 -13.99
CA VAL A 99 1.06 2.07 -12.84
C VAL A 99 -0.25 2.67 -12.32
N ARG A 100 -1.04 3.24 -13.21
CA ARG A 100 -2.37 3.78 -12.91
C ARG A 100 -3.28 2.71 -12.27
N ASP A 101 -3.35 1.55 -12.93
CA ASP A 101 -4.24 0.46 -12.50
C ASP A 101 -3.80 -0.10 -11.14
N THR A 102 -2.48 -0.11 -10.84
CA THR A 102 -1.97 -0.52 -9.52
C THR A 102 -2.32 0.49 -8.43
N ILE A 103 -2.14 1.79 -8.68
CA ILE A 103 -2.49 2.84 -7.72
C ILE A 103 -4.00 2.87 -7.49
N TYR A 104 -4.80 2.77 -8.55
CA TYR A 104 -6.25 2.63 -8.45
C TYR A 104 -6.65 1.42 -7.61
N SER A 105 -6.05 0.24 -7.90
CA SER A 105 -6.32 -0.99 -7.15
C SER A 105 -5.90 -0.89 -5.69
N ALA A 106 -4.79 -0.21 -5.38
CA ALA A 106 -4.33 0.01 -4.00
C ALA A 106 -5.34 0.84 -3.21
N VAL A 107 -5.81 1.96 -3.75
CA VAL A 107 -6.83 2.80 -3.08
C VAL A 107 -8.14 2.05 -2.91
N MET A 108 -8.59 1.29 -3.93
CA MET A 108 -9.80 0.46 -3.84
C MET A 108 -9.66 -0.65 -2.79
N LEU A 109 -8.49 -1.30 -2.71
CA LEU A 109 -8.18 -2.31 -1.72
C LEU A 109 -8.14 -1.72 -0.30
N ASP A 110 -7.49 -0.59 -0.11
CA ASP A 110 -7.34 0.04 1.20
C ASP A 110 -8.69 0.48 1.77
N ILE A 111 -9.49 1.20 0.97
CA ILE A 111 -10.75 1.80 1.45
C ILE A 111 -11.88 0.77 1.45
N ASN A 112 -12.06 0.02 0.38
CA ASN A 112 -13.19 -0.91 0.28
C ASN A 112 -12.84 -2.31 0.81
N GLY A 113 -11.61 -2.77 0.60
CA GLY A 113 -11.13 -4.07 1.11
C GLY A 113 -10.72 -3.99 2.58
N ILE A 114 -9.69 -3.22 2.92
CA ILE A 114 -9.11 -3.21 4.27
C ILE A 114 -10.02 -2.53 5.27
N LEU A 115 -10.40 -1.27 5.03
CA LEU A 115 -11.28 -0.52 5.93
C LEU A 115 -12.65 -1.19 6.00
N GLY A 116 -13.25 -1.59 4.85
CA GLY A 116 -14.56 -2.23 4.80
C GLY A 116 -14.61 -3.54 5.58
N VAL A 117 -13.66 -4.46 5.33
CA VAL A 117 -13.59 -5.73 6.07
C VAL A 117 -13.27 -5.51 7.54
N ALA A 118 -12.38 -4.57 7.88
CA ALA A 118 -12.04 -4.24 9.27
C ALA A 118 -13.27 -3.72 10.04
N ALA A 119 -14.03 -2.79 9.44
CA ALA A 119 -15.28 -2.28 10.03
C ALA A 119 -16.33 -3.38 10.15
N LEU A 120 -16.46 -4.26 9.17
CA LEU A 120 -17.38 -5.38 9.17
C LEU A 120 -17.09 -6.37 10.32
N ILE A 121 -15.86 -6.88 10.39
CA ILE A 121 -15.48 -7.87 11.44
C ILE A 121 -15.42 -7.24 12.83
N GLY A 122 -14.96 -5.99 12.92
CA GLY A 122 -14.95 -5.23 14.15
C GLY A 122 -16.36 -4.91 14.65
N GLY A 123 -17.25 -4.48 13.74
CA GLY A 123 -18.65 -4.19 14.02
C GLY A 123 -19.42 -5.42 14.45
N PHE A 124 -19.22 -6.59 13.84
CA PHE A 124 -19.82 -7.85 14.33
C PHE A 124 -19.36 -8.22 15.74
N LYS A 125 -18.13 -7.89 16.11
CA LYS A 125 -17.57 -8.25 17.41
C LYS A 125 -17.89 -7.24 18.51
N HIS A 126 -17.92 -5.95 18.19
CA HIS A 126 -17.95 -4.86 19.18
C HIS A 126 -19.16 -3.93 19.04
N GLY A 127 -19.96 -4.07 17.98
CA GLY A 127 -21.01 -3.11 17.63
C GLY A 127 -20.40 -1.87 16.97
N GLU A 128 -20.64 -0.70 17.55
CA GLU A 128 -20.03 0.54 17.10
C GLU A 128 -18.61 0.70 17.62
N GLN A 129 -17.72 1.14 16.74
CA GLN A 129 -16.31 1.38 17.05
C GLN A 129 -15.96 2.85 16.79
N ALA A 130 -15.46 3.53 17.83
CA ALA A 130 -15.16 4.94 17.80
C ALA A 130 -13.74 5.24 17.29
N TYR A 131 -13.60 6.37 16.61
CA TYR A 131 -12.35 6.98 16.16
C TYR A 131 -12.49 8.51 16.12
N ASN A 132 -11.43 9.24 15.75
CA ASN A 132 -11.48 10.68 15.58
C ASN A 132 -11.94 11.02 14.16
N ASP A 133 -13.11 11.65 14.03
CA ASP A 133 -13.70 12.05 12.75
C ASP A 133 -12.85 13.09 11.98
N ASP A 134 -12.13 13.97 12.68
CA ASP A 134 -11.23 14.93 12.06
C ASP A 134 -10.14 14.23 11.22
N SER A 135 -9.64 13.06 11.68
CA SER A 135 -8.68 12.29 10.90
C SER A 135 -9.29 11.73 9.62
N ALA A 136 -10.44 11.09 9.72
CA ALA A 136 -11.13 10.48 8.59
C ALA A 136 -11.52 11.53 7.53
N ARG A 137 -12.02 12.68 7.97
CA ARG A 137 -12.37 13.82 7.11
C ARG A 137 -11.14 14.39 6.43
N THR A 138 -10.04 14.60 7.16
CA THR A 138 -8.78 15.10 6.60
C THR A 138 -8.23 14.15 5.53
N TYR A 139 -8.15 12.86 5.82
CA TYR A 139 -7.70 11.85 4.85
C TYR A 139 -8.60 11.85 3.61
N SER A 140 -9.92 11.78 3.78
CA SER A 140 -10.87 11.68 2.65
C SER A 140 -10.78 12.87 1.71
N VAL A 141 -10.71 14.10 2.24
CA VAL A 141 -10.56 15.31 1.41
C VAL A 141 -9.22 15.34 0.69
N MET A 142 -8.13 14.96 1.37
CA MET A 142 -6.81 14.93 0.75
C MET A 142 -6.71 13.85 -0.33
N ILE A 143 -7.24 12.65 -0.10
CA ILE A 143 -7.27 11.57 -1.11
C ILE A 143 -8.08 12.02 -2.32
N LEU A 144 -9.28 12.56 -2.11
CA LEU A 144 -10.14 13.06 -3.20
C LEU A 144 -9.42 14.12 -4.04
N THR A 145 -8.77 15.09 -3.39
CA THR A 145 -8.03 16.15 -4.08
C THR A 145 -6.83 15.56 -4.84
N ALA A 146 -6.05 14.70 -4.19
CA ALA A 146 -4.86 14.10 -4.78
C ALA A 146 -5.22 13.23 -6.01
N VAL A 147 -6.21 12.34 -5.88
CA VAL A 147 -6.70 11.49 -6.98
C VAL A 147 -7.24 12.35 -8.13
N THR A 148 -8.02 13.38 -7.81
CA THR A 148 -8.57 14.27 -8.84
C THR A 148 -7.45 14.92 -9.65
N VAL A 149 -6.46 15.50 -8.99
CA VAL A 149 -5.35 16.19 -9.68
C VAL A 149 -4.45 15.20 -10.42
N SER A 150 -4.14 14.05 -9.83
CA SER A 150 -3.12 13.16 -10.38
C SER A 150 -3.66 12.10 -11.34
N MET A 151 -4.94 11.74 -11.27
CA MET A 151 -5.48 10.59 -12.00
C MET A 151 -6.78 10.88 -12.77
N ILE A 152 -7.58 11.90 -12.38
CA ILE A 152 -8.82 12.24 -13.10
C ILE A 152 -8.55 13.34 -14.13
N ILE A 153 -7.94 14.47 -13.73
CA ILE A 153 -7.66 15.58 -14.64
C ILE A 153 -6.76 15.20 -15.82
N PRO A 154 -5.77 14.28 -15.68
CA PRO A 154 -4.93 13.85 -16.81
C PRO A 154 -5.70 13.38 -18.05
N GLU A 155 -6.92 12.85 -17.90
CA GLU A 155 -7.80 12.47 -19.03
C GLU A 155 -8.11 13.64 -19.95
N PHE A 156 -8.17 14.86 -19.41
CA PHE A 156 -8.52 16.07 -20.12
C PHE A 156 -7.30 16.89 -20.58
N VAL A 157 -6.08 16.44 -20.22
CA VAL A 157 -4.84 17.15 -20.55
C VAL A 157 -4.36 16.78 -21.96
N PRO A 158 -4.13 17.74 -22.86
CA PRO A 158 -3.59 17.45 -24.18
C PRO A 158 -2.26 16.70 -24.10
N GLN A 159 -2.08 15.69 -24.96
CA GLN A 159 -0.86 14.85 -24.95
C GLN A 159 0.43 15.67 -25.10
N ALA A 160 0.41 16.77 -25.85
CA ALA A 160 1.57 17.66 -26.00
C ALA A 160 2.02 18.30 -24.68
N SER A 161 1.12 18.42 -23.69
CA SER A 161 1.35 19.09 -22.40
C SER A 161 1.68 18.12 -21.27
N TRP A 162 1.81 16.82 -21.55
CA TRP A 162 1.98 15.80 -20.50
C TRP A 162 3.15 16.10 -19.56
N ARG A 163 4.33 16.51 -20.10
CA ARG A 163 5.50 16.81 -19.28
C ARG A 163 5.29 17.96 -18.30
N ALA A 164 4.61 19.02 -18.77
CA ALA A 164 4.31 20.16 -17.92
C ALA A 164 3.32 19.76 -16.82
N TYR A 165 2.32 18.93 -17.19
CA TYR A 165 1.33 18.46 -16.24
C TYR A 165 1.93 17.49 -15.23
N SER A 166 2.76 16.52 -15.65
CA SER A 166 3.51 15.63 -14.74
C SER A 166 4.39 16.42 -13.77
N GLY A 167 5.11 17.44 -14.25
CA GLY A 167 5.87 18.32 -13.37
C GLY A 167 5.01 19.07 -12.36
N PHE A 168 3.84 19.58 -12.78
CA PHE A 168 2.86 20.18 -11.88
C PHE A 168 2.35 19.19 -10.83
N THR A 169 2.00 17.97 -11.24
CA THR A 169 1.54 16.89 -10.34
C THR A 169 2.61 16.55 -9.29
N VAL A 170 3.86 16.36 -9.72
CA VAL A 170 4.99 16.08 -8.80
C VAL A 170 5.11 17.18 -7.75
N VAL A 171 5.15 18.45 -8.15
CA VAL A 171 5.29 19.57 -7.21
C VAL A 171 4.09 19.66 -6.27
N THR A 172 2.88 19.53 -6.79
CA THR A 172 1.65 19.67 -6.00
C THR A 172 1.50 18.54 -4.98
N MET A 173 1.77 17.28 -5.37
CA MET A 173 1.71 16.13 -4.47
C MET A 173 2.76 16.22 -3.36
N LEU A 174 4.00 16.62 -3.67
CA LEU A 174 5.04 16.81 -2.67
C LEU A 174 4.73 17.97 -1.72
N LEU A 175 4.11 19.05 -2.19
CA LEU A 175 3.62 20.12 -1.33
C LEU A 175 2.51 19.62 -0.39
N MET A 176 1.54 18.85 -0.91
CA MET A 176 0.49 18.24 -0.10
C MET A 176 1.09 17.32 0.97
N TYR A 177 2.09 16.49 0.62
CA TYR A 177 2.79 15.66 1.58
C TYR A 177 3.49 16.49 2.66
N GLY A 178 4.19 17.55 2.28
CA GLY A 178 4.86 18.45 3.24
C GLY A 178 3.89 19.10 4.23
N VAL A 179 2.72 19.56 3.75
CA VAL A 179 1.67 20.11 4.60
C VAL A 179 1.08 19.03 5.51
N PHE A 180 0.81 17.85 4.96
CA PHE A 180 0.28 16.71 5.73
C PHE A 180 1.21 16.30 6.87
N VAL A 181 2.51 16.14 6.60
CA VAL A 181 3.51 15.85 7.62
C VAL A 181 3.55 16.95 8.68
N ARG A 182 3.49 18.21 8.27
CA ARG A 182 3.45 19.33 9.24
C ARG A 182 2.21 19.29 10.12
N MET A 183 1.06 18.86 9.60
CA MET A 183 -0.15 18.67 10.42
C MET A 183 0.00 17.51 11.40
N GLN A 184 0.50 16.37 10.93
CA GLN A 184 0.73 15.21 11.80
C GLN A 184 1.72 15.48 12.93
N THR A 185 2.68 16.37 12.71
CA THR A 185 3.80 16.62 13.61
C THR A 185 3.65 17.91 14.44
N GLY A 186 2.68 18.72 14.06
CA GLY A 186 2.45 20.05 14.64
C GLY A 186 1.28 20.10 15.63
N PRO A 187 0.70 21.30 15.82
CA PRO A 187 -0.42 21.52 16.75
C PRO A 187 -1.67 20.70 16.45
N HIS A 188 -1.81 20.17 15.24
CA HIS A 188 -2.97 19.35 14.80
C HIS A 188 -2.73 17.85 14.90
N SER A 189 -1.65 17.39 15.53
CA SER A 189 -1.34 15.97 15.70
C SER A 189 -2.44 15.19 16.43
N TYR A 190 -3.27 15.85 17.23
CA TYR A 190 -4.42 15.24 17.91
C TYR A 190 -5.49 14.75 16.95
N PHE A 191 -5.57 15.23 15.70
CA PHE A 191 -6.50 14.72 14.68
C PHE A 191 -6.28 13.24 14.42
N PHE A 192 -5.04 12.78 14.47
CA PHE A 192 -4.64 11.40 14.13
C PHE A 192 -4.57 10.48 15.35
N SER A 193 -5.13 10.90 16.49
CA SER A 193 -5.14 10.16 17.74
C SER A 193 -6.55 10.09 18.33
N TYR A 194 -6.83 9.00 19.05
CA TYR A 194 -8.08 8.81 19.79
C TYR A 194 -7.78 8.23 21.17
N SER A 195 -8.41 8.80 22.21
CA SER A 195 -8.27 8.33 23.59
C SER A 195 -9.40 7.38 23.94
N TYR A 196 -9.14 6.07 23.85
CA TYR A 196 -10.11 5.04 24.23
C TYR A 196 -10.35 5.06 25.74
N PRO A 197 -11.63 4.88 26.20
CA PRO A 197 -11.99 4.86 27.63
C PRO A 197 -11.35 3.71 28.41
N GLU A 198 -10.93 2.63 27.71
CA GLU A 198 -10.34 1.46 28.35
C GLU A 198 -8.90 1.68 28.81
N LYS A 199 -8.63 1.18 30.02
CA LYS A 199 -7.36 1.32 30.74
C LYS A 199 -6.14 0.96 29.89
N LYS A 200 -5.15 1.85 29.89
CA LYS A 200 -3.79 1.64 29.47
C LYS A 200 -3.18 0.40 30.18
N THR A 201 -3.32 -0.79 29.59
CA THR A 201 -2.65 -1.99 30.10
C THR A 201 -1.39 -2.37 29.35
N ARG A 202 -0.89 -1.52 28.45
CA ARG A 202 0.41 -1.75 27.84
C ARG A 202 1.45 -0.96 28.61
N LYS A 203 2.16 -1.65 29.53
CA LYS A 203 3.43 -1.13 30.05
C LYS A 203 4.33 -0.79 28.87
N PRO A 204 4.96 0.39 28.83
CA PRO A 204 6.00 0.67 27.85
C PRO A 204 7.01 -0.49 27.92
N ALA A 205 7.40 -1.02 26.77
CA ALA A 205 8.49 -2.01 26.74
C ALA A 205 9.70 -1.41 27.44
N ALA A 206 10.31 -2.18 28.34
CA ALA A 206 11.45 -1.71 29.12
C ALA A 206 12.53 -1.16 28.17
N PRO A 207 13.09 0.03 28.43
CA PRO A 207 14.16 0.57 27.61
C PRO A 207 15.36 -0.38 27.66
N GLY A 208 15.74 -0.99 26.56
CA GLY A 208 17.03 -1.64 26.45
C GLY A 208 17.14 -3.04 25.87
N SER A 209 16.03 -3.78 25.58
CA SER A 209 16.14 -5.19 25.16
C SER A 209 16.01 -5.47 23.64
N GLY A 210 16.01 -4.46 22.80
CA GLY A 210 15.85 -4.63 21.34
C GLY A 210 17.12 -4.29 20.55
N PRO A 211 17.21 -4.71 19.26
CA PRO A 211 18.31 -4.38 18.38
C PRO A 211 18.51 -2.87 18.30
N SER A 212 19.77 -2.42 18.07
CA SER A 212 20.08 -1.00 17.93
C SER A 212 19.34 -0.42 16.68
N TRP A 213 19.10 0.89 16.64
CA TRP A 213 18.47 1.53 15.48
C TRP A 213 19.28 1.27 14.18
N ARG A 214 20.62 1.22 14.28
CA ARG A 214 21.52 0.91 13.16
C ARG A 214 21.33 -0.52 12.66
N GLN A 215 21.15 -1.48 13.55
CA GLN A 215 20.84 -2.86 13.17
C GLN A 215 19.47 -2.95 12.50
N SER A 216 18.47 -2.25 13.03
CA SER A 216 17.14 -2.22 12.41
C SER A 216 17.18 -1.56 11.02
N ALA A 217 17.93 -0.47 10.86
CA ALA A 217 18.11 0.17 9.55
C ALA A 217 18.85 -0.72 8.54
N ALA A 218 19.89 -1.45 8.99
CA ALA A 218 20.60 -2.39 8.12
C ALA A 218 19.71 -3.56 7.67
N VAL A 219 18.93 -4.15 8.60
CA VAL A 219 17.98 -5.24 8.25
C VAL A 219 16.89 -4.73 7.33
N MET A 220 16.38 -3.53 7.56
CA MET A 220 15.39 -2.89 6.69
C MET A 220 15.96 -2.69 5.27
N ALA A 221 17.20 -2.18 5.14
CA ALA A 221 17.85 -2.00 3.85
C ALA A 221 18.05 -3.34 3.11
N ILE A 222 18.49 -4.39 3.82
CA ILE A 222 18.60 -5.75 3.26
C ILE A 222 17.22 -6.25 2.81
N GLY A 223 16.19 -6.05 3.61
CA GLY A 223 14.82 -6.43 3.27
C GLY A 223 14.32 -5.75 2.01
N ILE A 224 14.55 -4.44 1.86
CA ILE A 224 14.17 -3.66 0.67
C ILE A 224 14.89 -4.18 -0.58
N VAL A 225 16.20 -4.46 -0.49
CA VAL A 225 16.96 -5.05 -1.61
C VAL A 225 16.42 -6.44 -1.96
N ALA A 226 16.11 -7.26 -0.95
CA ALA A 226 15.53 -8.59 -1.16
C ALA A 226 14.16 -8.51 -1.84
N VAL A 227 13.30 -7.56 -1.45
CA VAL A 227 12.00 -7.31 -2.10
C VAL A 227 12.21 -6.95 -3.57
N GLY A 228 13.15 -6.05 -3.90
CA GLY A 228 13.45 -5.70 -5.29
C GLY A 228 13.89 -6.90 -6.11
N ALA A 229 14.85 -7.68 -5.61
CA ALA A 229 15.34 -8.89 -6.28
C ALA A 229 14.22 -9.94 -6.50
N LEU A 230 13.40 -10.18 -5.48
CA LEU A 230 12.27 -11.10 -5.58
C LEU A 230 11.18 -10.59 -6.53
N ALA A 231 10.93 -9.27 -6.57
CA ALA A 231 9.95 -8.66 -7.47
C ALA A 231 10.36 -8.81 -8.94
N GLU A 232 11.67 -8.72 -9.24
CA GLU A 232 12.19 -8.97 -10.59
C GLU A 232 11.95 -10.42 -11.01
N LEU A 233 12.32 -11.39 -10.17
CA LEU A 233 12.06 -12.82 -10.43
C LEU A 233 10.57 -13.11 -10.58
N MET A 234 9.76 -12.55 -9.68
CA MET A 234 8.30 -12.69 -9.73
C MET A 234 7.73 -12.15 -11.04
N SER A 235 8.19 -10.99 -11.49
CA SER A 235 7.73 -10.42 -12.76
C SER A 235 8.04 -11.32 -13.95
N HIS A 236 9.23 -11.95 -14.00
CA HIS A 236 9.57 -12.92 -15.03
C HIS A 236 8.71 -14.17 -14.97
N ALA A 237 8.55 -14.75 -13.78
CA ALA A 237 7.72 -15.94 -13.55
C ALA A 237 6.26 -15.68 -13.88
N LEU A 238 5.73 -14.50 -13.47
CA LEU A 238 4.36 -14.08 -13.74
C LEU A 238 4.11 -13.94 -15.25
N ASN A 239 4.99 -13.26 -15.97
CA ASN A 239 4.86 -13.09 -17.42
C ASN A 239 4.86 -14.47 -18.14
N ARG A 240 5.75 -15.39 -17.77
CA ARG A 240 5.76 -16.76 -18.30
C ARG A 240 4.49 -17.54 -17.94
N GLY A 241 4.02 -17.38 -16.69
CA GLY A 241 2.83 -18.05 -16.19
C GLY A 241 1.53 -17.55 -16.83
N LEU A 242 1.52 -16.31 -17.29
CA LEU A 242 0.36 -15.68 -17.94
C LEU A 242 0.45 -15.70 -19.47
N GLU A 243 1.54 -16.18 -20.06
CA GLU A 243 1.73 -16.24 -21.51
C GLU A 243 0.60 -17.06 -22.17
N GLY A 244 -0.10 -16.45 -23.12
CA GLY A 244 -1.23 -17.07 -23.80
C GLY A 244 -2.54 -17.11 -23.00
N LEU A 245 -2.56 -16.57 -21.78
CA LEU A 245 -3.80 -16.33 -21.03
C LEU A 245 -4.23 -14.86 -21.22
N ASP A 246 -5.50 -14.66 -21.49
CA ASP A 246 -6.08 -13.31 -21.64
C ASP A 246 -6.43 -12.73 -20.26
N VAL A 247 -5.38 -12.47 -19.44
CA VAL A 247 -5.54 -11.93 -18.08
C VAL A 247 -5.56 -10.41 -18.14
N PRO A 248 -6.63 -9.77 -17.66
CA PRO A 248 -6.72 -8.31 -17.63
C PRO A 248 -5.58 -7.66 -16.82
N VAL A 249 -5.03 -6.56 -17.33
CA VAL A 249 -3.95 -5.80 -16.66
C VAL A 249 -4.34 -5.39 -15.24
N GLY A 250 -5.61 -5.04 -15.02
CA GLY A 250 -6.14 -4.70 -13.71
C GLY A 250 -6.02 -5.83 -12.67
N MET A 251 -6.10 -7.09 -13.07
CA MET A 251 -5.88 -8.24 -12.18
C MET A 251 -4.41 -8.33 -11.74
N ILE A 252 -3.49 -8.09 -12.67
CA ILE A 252 -2.04 -8.02 -12.35
C ILE A 252 -1.78 -6.86 -11.40
N ALA A 253 -2.38 -5.71 -11.69
CA ALA A 253 -2.30 -4.50 -10.86
C ALA A 253 -2.80 -4.75 -9.43
N LEU A 254 -3.93 -5.45 -9.27
CA LEU A 254 -4.46 -5.83 -7.96
C LEU A 254 -3.51 -6.77 -7.18
N VAL A 255 -2.89 -7.73 -7.86
CA VAL A 255 -1.89 -8.62 -7.22
C VAL A 255 -0.71 -7.80 -6.71
N VAL A 256 -0.19 -6.87 -7.51
CA VAL A 256 0.91 -5.98 -7.12
C VAL A 256 0.51 -5.09 -5.93
N ALA A 257 -0.67 -4.47 -5.98
CA ALA A 257 -1.21 -3.68 -4.87
C ALA A 257 -1.40 -4.52 -3.61
N GLY A 258 -1.93 -5.74 -3.72
CA GLY A 258 -2.13 -6.66 -2.61
C GLY A 258 -0.85 -7.11 -1.93
N ILE A 259 0.24 -7.24 -2.69
CA ILE A 259 1.56 -7.57 -2.14
C ILE A 259 2.06 -6.44 -1.22
N SER A 260 1.95 -5.19 -1.66
CA SER A 260 2.39 -4.04 -0.85
C SER A 260 1.48 -3.78 0.36
N ALA A 261 0.17 -3.95 0.21
CA ALA A 261 -0.82 -3.67 1.26
C ALA A 261 -0.96 -4.80 2.31
N ALA A 262 -0.42 -6.00 2.07
CA ALA A 262 -0.62 -7.14 2.97
C ALA A 262 -0.15 -6.94 4.43
N PRO A 263 0.99 -6.28 4.74
CA PRO A 263 1.37 -5.97 6.11
C PRO A 263 0.37 -5.06 6.82
N GLU A 264 -0.15 -4.08 6.11
CA GLU A 264 -1.13 -3.10 6.59
C GLU A 264 -2.49 -3.77 6.83
N MET A 265 -2.92 -4.63 5.91
CA MET A 265 -4.15 -5.42 6.03
C MET A 265 -4.16 -6.27 7.30
N LEU A 266 -3.08 -7.02 7.57
CA LEU A 266 -2.97 -7.83 8.78
C LEU A 266 -3.01 -6.99 10.05
N THR A 267 -2.39 -5.81 10.03
CA THR A 267 -2.34 -4.90 11.17
C THR A 267 -3.70 -4.26 11.41
N ALA A 268 -4.39 -3.82 10.35
CA ALA A 268 -5.72 -3.24 10.40
C ALA A 268 -6.76 -4.22 10.97
N PHE A 269 -6.77 -5.48 10.49
CA PHE A 269 -7.72 -6.49 10.99
C PHE A 269 -7.49 -6.82 12.46
N ARG A 270 -6.22 -6.90 12.91
CA ARG A 270 -5.91 -7.07 14.33
C ARG A 270 -6.35 -5.88 15.16
N ALA A 271 -6.21 -4.67 14.65
CA ALA A 271 -6.65 -3.45 15.32
C ALA A 271 -8.18 -3.41 15.45
N ALA A 272 -8.93 -3.72 14.39
CA ALA A 272 -10.39 -3.81 14.42
C ALA A 272 -10.90 -4.82 15.46
N LEU A 273 -10.33 -6.02 15.47
CA LEU A 273 -10.64 -7.07 16.44
C LEU A 273 -10.25 -6.71 17.89
N ALA A 274 -9.34 -5.76 18.07
CA ALA A 274 -8.93 -5.22 19.37
C ALA A 274 -9.69 -3.93 19.75
N ASN A 275 -10.76 -3.59 19.05
CA ASN A 275 -11.55 -2.35 19.23
C ASN A 275 -10.71 -1.07 19.14
N ARG A 276 -9.83 -1.00 18.13
CA ARG A 276 -8.92 0.14 17.86
C ARG A 276 -9.15 0.71 16.48
N MET A 277 -10.37 1.20 16.24
CA MET A 277 -10.77 1.65 14.90
C MET A 277 -9.97 2.85 14.40
N GLN A 278 -9.48 3.74 15.29
CA GLN A 278 -8.56 4.80 14.91
C GLN A 278 -7.31 4.27 14.18
N SER A 279 -6.77 3.15 14.67
CA SER A 279 -5.60 2.54 14.00
C SER A 279 -5.96 2.01 12.62
N VAL A 280 -7.17 1.47 12.43
CA VAL A 280 -7.65 1.02 11.12
C VAL A 280 -7.79 2.20 10.16
N VAL A 281 -8.44 3.27 10.59
CA VAL A 281 -8.62 4.51 9.80
C VAL A 281 -7.27 5.07 9.39
N ASN A 282 -6.32 5.19 10.33
CA ASN A 282 -4.99 5.71 10.04
C ASN A 282 -4.21 4.80 9.08
N ILE A 283 -4.36 3.47 9.17
CA ILE A 283 -3.68 2.53 8.28
C ILE A 283 -4.30 2.60 6.89
N ALA A 284 -5.59 2.37 6.75
CA ALA A 284 -6.23 2.25 5.44
C ALA A 284 -6.25 3.57 4.66
N LEU A 285 -6.74 4.66 5.30
CA LEU A 285 -6.77 5.96 4.63
C LEU A 285 -5.37 6.58 4.52
N GLY A 286 -4.49 6.33 5.50
CA GLY A 286 -3.11 6.78 5.46
C GLY A 286 -2.31 6.10 4.35
N ALA A 287 -2.48 4.79 4.13
CA ALA A 287 -1.90 4.05 3.02
C ALA A 287 -2.40 4.61 1.68
N SER A 288 -3.72 4.70 1.47
CA SER A 288 -4.31 5.29 0.27
C SER A 288 -3.77 6.69 -0.03
N LEU A 289 -3.71 7.56 0.98
CA LEU A 289 -3.16 8.90 0.81
C LEU A 289 -1.69 8.85 0.39
N SER A 290 -0.88 8.05 1.09
CA SER A 290 0.56 7.93 0.84
C SER A 290 0.85 7.40 -0.56
N THR A 291 0.11 6.39 -1.01
CA THR A 291 0.19 5.86 -2.38
C THR A 291 -0.05 6.97 -3.40
N VAL A 292 -1.08 7.79 -3.23
CA VAL A 292 -1.35 8.85 -4.21
C VAL A 292 -0.34 9.99 -4.12
N ILE A 293 -0.02 10.50 -2.92
CA ILE A 293 0.83 11.71 -2.78
C ILE A 293 2.33 11.45 -2.82
N LEU A 294 2.79 10.17 -2.77
CA LEU A 294 4.20 9.80 -2.84
C LEU A 294 4.52 8.85 -4.01
N THR A 295 3.72 7.80 -4.23
CA THR A 295 3.97 6.86 -5.33
C THR A 295 3.70 7.51 -6.69
N VAL A 296 2.61 8.28 -6.84
CA VAL A 296 2.34 9.00 -8.10
C VAL A 296 3.49 9.94 -8.47
N PRO A 297 3.93 10.91 -7.61
CA PRO A 297 5.03 11.77 -8.01
C PRO A 297 6.35 11.03 -8.24
N ALA A 298 6.61 9.91 -7.56
CA ALA A 298 7.79 9.10 -7.83
C ALA A 298 7.74 8.50 -9.24
N MET A 299 6.60 7.95 -9.65
CA MET A 299 6.41 7.38 -10.98
C MET A 299 6.38 8.44 -12.08
N GLU A 300 5.74 9.58 -11.83
CA GLU A 300 5.74 10.72 -12.75
C GLU A 300 7.14 11.34 -12.92
N ALA A 301 7.91 11.45 -11.83
CA ALA A 301 9.30 11.89 -11.90
C ALA A 301 10.14 10.92 -12.74
N MET A 302 9.98 9.60 -12.52
CA MET A 302 10.65 8.59 -13.34
C MET A 302 10.28 8.73 -14.82
N ALA A 303 9.00 8.95 -15.14
CA ALA A 303 8.53 9.19 -16.51
C ALA A 303 9.19 10.43 -17.15
N LEU A 304 9.33 11.51 -16.38
CA LEU A 304 10.01 12.73 -16.83
C LEU A 304 11.50 12.49 -17.10
N PHE A 305 12.20 11.72 -16.22
CA PHE A 305 13.63 11.44 -16.38
C PHE A 305 13.91 10.45 -17.51
N THR A 306 13.09 9.41 -17.67
CA THR A 306 13.26 8.40 -18.72
C THR A 306 12.73 8.86 -20.08
N GLY A 307 11.86 9.86 -20.11
CA GLY A 307 11.13 10.29 -21.29
C GLY A 307 10.01 9.31 -21.72
N GLN A 308 9.78 8.25 -20.96
CA GLN A 308 8.72 7.27 -21.19
C GLN A 308 7.44 7.74 -20.50
N ARG A 309 6.41 8.02 -21.28
CA ARG A 309 5.11 8.44 -20.72
C ARG A 309 4.45 7.28 -19.98
N ILE A 310 4.01 7.54 -18.75
CA ILE A 310 3.10 6.71 -18.00
C ILE A 310 1.70 7.31 -18.16
N ASP A 311 0.71 6.48 -18.45
CA ASP A 311 -0.68 6.91 -18.56
C ASP A 311 -1.36 6.83 -17.19
N MET A 312 -1.52 7.98 -16.54
CA MET A 312 -2.14 8.12 -15.22
C MET A 312 -3.64 8.40 -15.31
N ALA A 313 -4.17 8.67 -16.50
CA ALA A 313 -5.58 8.97 -16.70
C ALA A 313 -6.47 7.76 -16.42
N MET A 314 -7.37 7.86 -15.44
CA MET A 314 -8.35 6.83 -15.15
C MET A 314 -9.42 6.76 -16.24
N THR A 315 -9.88 5.54 -16.55
CA THR A 315 -11.05 5.36 -17.41
C THR A 315 -12.31 5.97 -16.76
N PRO A 316 -13.37 6.27 -17.53
CA PRO A 316 -14.62 6.78 -16.96
C PRO A 316 -15.20 5.87 -15.88
N LEU A 317 -15.08 4.54 -16.03
CA LEU A 317 -15.57 3.57 -15.06
C LEU A 317 -14.73 3.56 -13.78
N GLN A 318 -13.40 3.60 -13.90
CA GLN A 318 -12.49 3.72 -12.77
C GLN A 318 -12.74 5.02 -12.00
N THR A 319 -12.93 6.14 -12.72
CA THR A 319 -13.29 7.44 -12.13
C THR A 319 -14.60 7.36 -11.36
N LEU A 320 -15.65 6.76 -11.94
CA LEU A 320 -16.93 6.58 -11.27
C LEU A 320 -16.79 5.76 -9.99
N MET A 321 -16.13 4.60 -10.06
CA MET A 321 -15.93 3.73 -8.90
C MET A 321 -15.12 4.40 -7.81
N MET A 322 -14.07 5.15 -8.18
CA MET A 322 -13.26 5.92 -7.24
C MET A 322 -14.09 7.00 -6.54
N LEU A 323 -14.84 7.79 -7.29
CA LEU A 323 -15.69 8.86 -6.73
C LEU A 323 -16.77 8.29 -5.81
N VAL A 324 -17.45 7.21 -6.23
CA VAL A 324 -18.46 6.54 -5.38
C VAL A 324 -17.83 6.03 -4.08
N THR A 325 -16.65 5.40 -4.16
CA THR A 325 -15.91 4.93 -2.98
C THR A 325 -15.59 6.08 -2.02
N LEU A 326 -15.06 7.19 -2.52
CA LEU A 326 -14.70 8.34 -1.69
C LEU A 326 -15.92 9.07 -1.12
N ILE A 327 -17.04 9.12 -1.86
CA ILE A 327 -18.30 9.67 -1.36
C ILE A 327 -18.86 8.78 -0.24
N VAL A 328 -18.91 7.47 -0.44
CA VAL A 328 -19.38 6.52 0.59
C VAL A 328 -18.49 6.59 1.82
N ALA A 329 -17.16 6.64 1.65
CA ALA A 329 -16.22 6.81 2.76
C ALA A 329 -16.46 8.13 3.51
N ALA A 330 -16.66 9.24 2.79
CA ALA A 330 -16.93 10.54 3.40
C ALA A 330 -18.25 10.57 4.19
N ILE A 331 -19.27 9.82 3.74
CA ILE A 331 -20.56 9.70 4.45
C ILE A 331 -20.40 8.82 5.68
N ASN A 332 -19.86 7.61 5.53
CA ASN A 332 -19.73 6.63 6.60
C ASN A 332 -18.76 7.07 7.71
N LEU A 333 -17.74 7.85 7.37
CA LEU A 333 -16.70 8.25 8.32
C LEU A 333 -16.92 9.65 8.93
N ASN A 334 -18.13 10.23 8.78
CA ASN A 334 -18.35 11.62 9.16
C ASN A 334 -18.66 11.82 10.66
N ASP A 335 -19.15 10.79 11.36
CA ASP A 335 -19.64 10.89 12.74
C ASP A 335 -18.67 10.37 13.81
N GLY A 336 -17.49 9.88 13.41
CA GLY A 336 -16.48 9.37 14.32
C GLY A 336 -16.76 7.98 14.89
N GLN A 337 -17.71 7.28 14.32
CA GLN A 337 -18.07 5.89 14.64
C GLN A 337 -18.22 5.09 13.38
N THR A 338 -18.05 3.78 13.45
CA THR A 338 -18.35 2.86 12.35
C THR A 338 -18.91 1.55 12.89
N ASN A 339 -19.65 0.85 12.04
CA ASN A 339 -20.35 -0.37 12.39
C ASN A 339 -20.29 -1.39 11.23
N ALA A 340 -20.88 -2.58 11.47
CA ALA A 340 -20.85 -3.66 10.48
C ALA A 340 -21.61 -3.32 9.18
N ILE A 341 -22.65 -2.48 9.22
CA ILE A 341 -23.43 -2.10 8.02
C ILE A 341 -22.57 -1.22 7.10
N GLU A 342 -21.89 -0.23 7.67
CA GLU A 342 -20.96 0.63 6.92
C GLU A 342 -19.80 -0.18 6.34
N GLY A 343 -19.22 -1.11 7.14
CA GLY A 343 -18.23 -2.05 6.64
C GLY A 343 -18.73 -2.90 5.48
N LEU A 344 -20.00 -3.34 5.53
CA LEU A 344 -20.62 -4.12 4.45
C LEU A 344 -20.79 -3.28 3.18
N THR A 345 -21.13 -1.99 3.26
CA THR A 345 -21.26 -1.13 2.06
C THR A 345 -19.93 -1.04 1.31
N HIS A 346 -18.81 -0.83 2.01
CA HIS A 346 -17.48 -0.86 1.42
C HIS A 346 -17.10 -2.24 0.87
N PHE A 347 -17.40 -3.31 1.60
CA PHE A 347 -17.11 -4.66 1.14
C PHE A 347 -17.88 -5.02 -0.15
N VAL A 348 -19.14 -4.56 -0.30
CA VAL A 348 -19.89 -4.73 -1.55
C VAL A 348 -19.27 -3.94 -2.70
N LEU A 349 -18.80 -2.71 -2.46
CA LEU A 349 -18.05 -1.94 -3.46
C LEU A 349 -16.73 -2.64 -3.85
N PHE A 350 -16.05 -3.28 -2.89
CA PHE A 350 -14.88 -4.09 -3.19
C PHE A 350 -15.24 -5.29 -4.09
N GLY A 351 -16.35 -5.98 -3.78
CA GLY A 351 -16.86 -7.07 -4.62
C GLY A 351 -17.20 -6.61 -6.04
N ALA A 352 -17.84 -5.43 -6.19
CA ALA A 352 -18.11 -4.84 -7.49
C ALA A 352 -16.82 -4.51 -8.25
N PHE A 353 -15.82 -3.94 -7.56
CA PHE A 353 -14.49 -3.69 -8.14
C PHE A 353 -13.83 -4.98 -8.64
N LEU A 354 -13.82 -6.04 -7.84
CA LEU A 354 -13.26 -7.34 -8.25
C LEU A 354 -13.99 -7.92 -9.45
N MET A 355 -15.31 -7.79 -9.49
CA MET A 355 -16.12 -8.24 -10.62
C MET A 355 -15.78 -7.47 -11.91
N LEU A 356 -15.64 -6.14 -11.83
CA LEU A 356 -15.26 -5.32 -12.98
C LEU A 356 -13.86 -5.67 -13.49
N LEU A 357 -12.89 -5.85 -12.59
CA LEU A 357 -11.54 -6.32 -12.96
C LEU A 357 -11.57 -7.67 -13.67
N SER A 358 -12.42 -8.61 -13.22
CA SER A 358 -12.54 -9.93 -13.84
C SER A 358 -13.14 -9.87 -15.25
N LEU A 359 -13.88 -8.81 -15.57
CA LEU A 359 -14.42 -8.53 -16.90
C LEU A 359 -13.46 -7.73 -17.78
N GLY A 360 -12.30 -7.34 -17.27
CA GLY A 360 -11.32 -6.51 -17.99
C GLY A 360 -11.69 -5.03 -18.09
N LEU A 361 -12.53 -4.54 -17.17
CA LEU A 361 -13.06 -3.17 -17.14
C LEU A 361 -12.38 -2.31 -16.08
#